data_76317f2ff5d23a05a37fb75f2f256117
#
_entry.id   76317f2ff5d23a05a37fb75f2f256117
#
_cell.length_a   1.000
_cell.length_b   1.000
_cell.length_c   1.000
_cell.angle_alpha   90.00
_cell.angle_beta   90.00
_cell.angle_gamma   90.00
#
_symmetry.space_group_name_H-M   'P 1'
#
loop_
_entity.id
_entity.type
_entity.pdbx_description
1 polymer ?
#
loop_
_entity_poly.entity_id
_entity_poly.type
_entity_poly.pdbx_seq_one_letter_code
_entity_poly.pdbx_strand_id
1 'polypeptide(L)'
;ELLNKRYEDVFTILTSYSELENYLSPFIDAWKGGASEQLMGQIASAKIPLSRLISPQLYWVMSGSDFTLDINNPKEPKVLCVGNNPDRISIYGAALGLYNSRIVKLINKKKQLKSCVIIDELPTIFFKVWTI
;
A
#
# COMPACT_ATOMS: atom_id res chain seq x y z
N GLU A 1 3.86 11.39 5.52
CA GLU A 1 4.07 12.85 5.68
C GLU A 1 2.75 13.62 5.78
N LEU A 2 1.73 13.33 4.95
CA LEU A 2 0.45 14.04 4.97
C LEU A 2 -0.21 14.05 6.36
N LEU A 3 -0.30 12.89 7.02
CA LEU A 3 -0.91 12.73 8.35
C LEU A 3 -0.15 13.44 9.48
N ASN A 4 1.00 14.04 9.21
CA ASN A 4 1.77 14.85 10.16
C ASN A 4 1.54 16.35 9.99
N LYS A 5 0.75 16.76 8.99
CA LYS A 5 0.36 18.15 8.76
C LYS A 5 -0.79 18.55 9.67
N ARG A 6 -1.08 19.85 9.73
CA ARG A 6 -2.29 20.34 10.42
C ARG A 6 -3.53 19.77 9.77
N TYR A 7 -4.54 19.45 10.54
CA TYR A 7 -5.77 18.84 10.01
C TYR A 7 -6.48 19.72 8.98
N GLU A 8 -6.44 21.02 9.16
CA GLU A 8 -6.96 21.99 8.19
C GLU A 8 -6.32 21.83 6.81
N ASP A 9 -5.00 21.73 6.78
CA ASP A 9 -4.24 21.58 5.53
C ASP A 9 -4.54 20.22 4.89
N VAL A 10 -4.62 19.15 5.70
CA VAL A 10 -4.92 17.80 5.24
C VAL A 10 -6.32 17.75 4.63
N PHE A 11 -7.33 18.27 5.32
CA PHE A 11 -8.70 18.28 4.82
C PHE A 11 -8.84 19.16 3.59
N THR A 12 -8.18 20.31 3.55
CA THR A 12 -8.19 21.20 2.38
C THR A 12 -7.64 20.50 1.14
N ILE A 13 -6.50 19.79 1.29
CA ILE A 13 -5.89 19.04 0.18
C ILE A 13 -6.79 17.89 -0.25
N LEU A 14 -7.30 17.11 0.70
CA LEU A 14 -8.07 15.91 0.38
C LEU A 14 -9.45 16.24 -0.19
N THR A 15 -10.11 17.30 0.25
CA THR A 15 -11.41 17.75 -0.29
C THR A 15 -11.30 18.37 -1.68
N SER A 16 -10.11 18.71 -2.15
CA SER A 16 -9.93 19.12 -3.56
C SER A 16 -10.20 17.97 -4.55
N TYR A 17 -10.25 16.71 -4.06
CA TYR A 17 -10.60 15.54 -4.83
C TYR A 17 -12.05 15.13 -4.53
N SER A 18 -12.97 15.42 -5.43
CA SER A 18 -14.42 15.14 -5.26
C SER A 18 -14.72 13.66 -4.97
N GLU A 19 -13.90 12.75 -5.47
CA GLU A 19 -14.02 11.31 -5.24
C GLU A 19 -13.84 10.92 -3.77
N LEU A 20 -13.14 11.74 -2.99
CA LEU A 20 -12.84 11.48 -1.58
C LEU A 20 -13.85 12.11 -0.62
N GLU A 21 -14.73 12.97 -1.08
CA GLU A 21 -15.64 13.77 -0.24
C GLU A 21 -16.49 12.89 0.68
N ASN A 22 -17.12 11.85 0.15
CA ASN A 22 -17.94 10.93 0.92
C ASN A 22 -17.17 10.14 1.99
N TYR A 23 -15.89 9.89 1.76
CA TYR A 23 -15.03 9.20 2.73
C TYR A 23 -14.51 10.14 3.82
N LEU A 24 -14.42 11.42 3.52
CA LEU A 24 -13.86 12.43 4.40
C LEU A 24 -14.91 13.09 5.29
N SER A 25 -16.17 13.13 4.85
CA SER A 25 -17.23 13.84 5.59
C SER A 25 -17.32 13.44 7.06
N PRO A 26 -17.26 12.15 7.47
CA PRO A 26 -17.36 11.80 8.89
C PRO A 26 -16.19 12.36 9.72
N PHE A 27 -15.00 12.48 9.13
CA PHE A 27 -13.82 13.02 9.80
C PHE A 27 -13.89 14.54 9.91
N ILE A 28 -14.36 15.21 8.85
CA ILE A 28 -14.55 16.66 8.82
C ILE A 28 -15.63 17.08 9.80
N ASP A 29 -16.72 16.32 9.88
CA ASP A 29 -17.83 16.58 10.78
C ASP A 29 -17.40 16.38 12.24
N ALA A 30 -16.62 15.34 12.54
CA ALA A 30 -16.04 15.14 13.86
C ALA A 30 -15.09 16.29 14.25
N TRP A 31 -14.30 16.77 13.31
CA TRP A 31 -13.39 17.89 13.56
C TRP A 31 -14.13 19.21 13.79
N LYS A 32 -15.11 19.56 12.96
CA LYS A 32 -15.93 20.76 13.08
C LYS A 32 -16.88 20.70 14.29
N GLY A 33 -17.35 19.50 14.64
CA GLY A 33 -18.26 19.26 15.76
C GLY A 33 -17.57 19.26 17.13
N GLY A 34 -16.25 19.49 17.20
CA GLY A 34 -15.49 19.53 18.44
C GLY A 34 -15.12 18.16 19.03
N ALA A 35 -15.38 17.06 18.33
CA ALA A 35 -14.99 15.69 18.72
C ALA A 35 -13.52 15.41 18.39
N SER A 36 -12.64 16.34 18.73
CA SER A 36 -11.21 16.30 18.36
C SER A 36 -10.48 15.08 18.94
N GLU A 37 -10.83 14.65 20.14
CA GLU A 37 -10.22 13.46 20.77
C GLU A 37 -10.56 12.17 20.00
N GLN A 38 -11.80 12.01 19.56
CA GLN A 38 -12.22 10.88 18.74
C GLN A 38 -11.49 10.87 17.40
N LEU A 39 -11.40 12.02 16.75
CA LEU A 39 -10.68 12.18 15.48
C LEU A 39 -9.19 11.84 15.66
N MET A 40 -8.56 12.33 16.73
CA MET A 40 -7.17 12.03 17.05
C MET A 40 -6.93 10.53 17.24
N GLY A 41 -7.85 9.84 17.93
CA GLY A 41 -7.80 8.39 18.11
C GLY A 41 -7.89 7.62 16.78
N GLN A 42 -8.79 8.03 15.89
CA GLN A 42 -8.95 7.43 14.55
C GLN A 42 -7.70 7.64 13.69
N ILE A 43 -7.16 8.85 13.67
CA ILE A 43 -5.94 9.18 12.93
C ILE A 43 -4.74 8.43 13.52
N ALA A 44 -4.61 8.34 14.83
CA ALA A 44 -3.55 7.58 15.48
C ALA A 44 -3.60 6.09 15.11
N SER A 45 -4.79 5.50 15.07
CA SER A 45 -5.00 4.11 14.66
C SER A 45 -4.55 3.83 13.22
N ALA A 46 -4.69 4.80 12.32
CA ALA A 46 -4.16 4.70 10.96
C ALA A 46 -2.65 4.99 10.89
N LYS A 47 -2.18 5.95 11.68
CA LYS A 47 -0.80 6.44 11.65
C LYS A 47 0.19 5.41 12.19
N ILE A 48 -0.18 4.68 13.25
CA ILE A 48 0.70 3.68 13.87
C ILE A 48 1.11 2.58 12.88
N PRO A 49 0.20 1.87 12.20
CA PRO A 49 0.60 0.86 11.22
C PRO A 49 1.33 1.46 10.01
N LEU A 50 0.94 2.66 9.55
CA LEU A 50 1.60 3.33 8.43
C LEU A 50 3.01 3.80 8.77
N SER A 51 3.31 4.11 10.03
CA SER A 51 4.65 4.50 10.46
C SER A 51 5.70 3.40 10.23
N ARG A 52 5.26 2.14 10.25
CA ARG A 52 6.14 0.98 9.95
C ARG A 52 6.61 0.95 8.51
N LEU A 53 5.91 1.61 7.59
CA LEU A 53 6.29 1.72 6.18
C LEU A 53 7.22 2.91 5.91
N ILE A 54 7.50 3.74 6.92
CA ILE A 54 8.39 4.89 6.81
C ILE A 54 9.84 4.39 6.96
N SER A 55 10.44 4.06 5.83
CA SER A 55 11.84 3.64 5.73
C SER A 55 12.46 4.30 4.50
N PRO A 56 13.67 4.88 4.61
CA PRO A 56 14.37 5.45 3.46
C PRO A 56 14.53 4.45 2.31
N GLN A 57 14.78 3.18 2.63
CA GLN A 57 14.93 2.11 1.65
C GLN A 57 13.60 1.81 0.93
N LEU A 58 12.49 1.70 1.68
CA LEU A 58 11.17 1.53 1.08
C LEU A 58 10.78 2.74 0.24
N TYR A 59 11.04 3.94 0.72
CA TYR A 59 10.79 5.16 -0.04
C TYR A 59 11.53 5.14 -1.38
N TRP A 60 12.80 4.78 -1.37
CA TRP A 60 13.62 4.67 -2.58
C TRP A 60 13.02 3.68 -3.58
N VAL A 61 12.73 2.46 -3.13
CA VAL A 61 12.19 1.39 -3.99
C VAL A 61 10.80 1.74 -4.52
N MET A 62 9.95 2.35 -3.70
CA MET A 62 8.55 2.61 -4.06
C MET A 62 8.35 3.95 -4.79
N SER A 63 9.33 4.83 -4.83
CA SER A 63 9.25 6.08 -5.60
C SER A 63 9.78 5.94 -7.03
N GLY A 64 10.49 4.86 -7.33
CA GLY A 64 10.98 4.57 -8.68
C GLY A 64 9.90 3.91 -9.55
N SER A 65 10.07 3.98 -10.86
CA SER A 65 9.23 3.32 -11.85
C SER A 65 10.08 2.83 -13.02
N ASP A 66 11.07 1.99 -12.72
CA ASP A 66 12.03 1.51 -13.71
C ASP A 66 11.45 0.42 -14.61
N PHE A 67 10.39 -0.26 -14.17
CA PHE A 67 9.69 -1.29 -14.93
C PHE A 67 8.21 -1.39 -14.53
N THR A 68 7.42 -2.02 -15.37
CA THR A 68 6.01 -2.31 -15.09
C THR A 68 5.86 -3.69 -14.44
N LEU A 69 4.91 -3.83 -13.52
CA LEU A 69 4.57 -5.12 -12.91
C LEU A 69 3.78 -6.06 -13.84
N ASP A 70 3.57 -5.69 -15.09
CA ASP A 70 2.96 -6.53 -16.13
C ASP A 70 4.00 -7.53 -16.69
N ILE A 71 4.45 -8.43 -15.81
CA ILE A 71 5.62 -9.28 -16.03
C ILE A 71 5.40 -10.38 -17.06
N ASN A 72 4.15 -10.79 -17.28
CA ASN A 72 3.77 -11.83 -18.23
C ASN A 72 3.15 -11.28 -19.53
N ASN A 73 3.43 -10.03 -19.83
CA ASN A 73 3.04 -9.41 -21.09
C ASN A 73 3.68 -10.15 -22.28
N PRO A 74 2.90 -10.63 -23.27
CA PRO A 74 3.45 -11.34 -24.42
C PRO A 74 4.47 -10.54 -25.23
N LYS A 75 4.39 -9.21 -25.20
CA LYS A 75 5.31 -8.33 -25.94
C LYS A 75 6.63 -8.12 -25.21
N GLU A 76 6.62 -8.22 -23.89
CA GLU A 76 7.79 -7.94 -23.06
C GLU A 76 7.76 -8.80 -21.79
N PRO A 77 7.95 -10.12 -21.92
CA PRO A 77 7.93 -11.02 -20.76
C PRO A 77 9.14 -10.77 -19.87
N LYS A 78 8.92 -10.80 -18.55
CA LYS A 78 9.96 -10.53 -17.55
C LYS A 78 10.00 -11.63 -16.50
N VAL A 79 11.19 -11.80 -15.91
CA VAL A 79 11.37 -12.55 -14.67
C VAL A 79 11.55 -11.53 -13.55
N LEU A 80 10.71 -11.63 -12.53
CA LEU A 80 10.80 -10.76 -11.37
C LEU A 80 11.28 -11.58 -10.16
N CYS A 81 12.40 -11.18 -9.58
CA CYS A 81 12.92 -11.72 -8.34
C CYS A 81 12.72 -10.68 -7.23
N VAL A 82 12.04 -11.08 -6.16
CA VAL A 82 11.79 -10.20 -5.01
C VAL A 82 12.46 -10.82 -3.78
N GLY A 83 13.51 -10.17 -3.30
CA GLY A 83 14.23 -10.60 -2.09
C GLY A 83 13.64 -9.99 -0.82
N ASN A 84 13.81 -10.72 0.28
CA ASN A 84 13.47 -10.25 1.62
C ASN A 84 14.72 -10.26 2.50
N ASN A 85 14.75 -9.37 3.49
CA ASN A 85 15.76 -9.37 4.54
C ASN A 85 15.10 -9.86 5.84
N PRO A 86 15.53 -11.03 6.38
CA PRO A 86 14.95 -11.59 7.59
C PRO A 86 15.02 -10.67 8.81
N ASP A 87 16.09 -9.90 8.94
CA ASP A 87 16.30 -8.98 10.07
C ASP A 87 15.33 -7.79 10.05
N ARG A 88 14.69 -7.52 8.90
CA ARG A 88 13.79 -6.38 8.70
C ARG A 88 12.40 -6.77 8.19
N ILE A 89 12.02 -8.00 8.42
CA ILE A 89 10.74 -8.53 7.93
C ILE A 89 9.52 -7.75 8.44
N SER A 90 9.60 -7.21 9.65
CA SER A 90 8.54 -6.39 10.24
C SER A 90 8.27 -5.09 9.45
N ILE A 91 9.27 -4.61 8.71
CA ILE A 91 9.17 -3.41 7.88
C ILE A 91 8.84 -3.80 6.44
N TYR A 92 9.58 -4.76 5.87
CA TYR A 92 9.47 -5.11 4.46
C TYR A 92 8.29 -6.04 4.16
N GLY A 93 7.85 -6.84 5.14
CA GLY A 93 6.77 -7.81 4.95
C GLY A 93 5.46 -7.19 4.45
N ALA A 94 5.12 -5.98 4.93
CA ALA A 94 3.93 -5.28 4.47
C ALA A 94 4.05 -4.82 3.00
N ALA A 95 5.21 -4.30 2.61
CA ALA A 95 5.49 -3.91 1.22
C ALA A 95 5.51 -5.12 0.29
N LEU A 96 6.17 -6.21 0.71
CA LEU A 96 6.20 -7.47 -0.04
C LEU A 96 4.79 -8.06 -0.21
N GLY A 97 3.96 -8.03 0.83
CA GLY A 97 2.57 -8.45 0.76
C GLY A 97 1.75 -7.64 -0.25
N LEU A 98 1.97 -6.33 -0.32
CA LEU A 98 1.35 -5.45 -1.29
C LEU A 98 1.78 -5.80 -2.73
N TYR A 99 3.09 -5.95 -2.98
CA TYR A 99 3.63 -6.35 -4.27
C TYR A 99 3.08 -7.71 -4.71
N ASN A 100 3.13 -8.71 -3.86
CA ASN A 100 2.62 -10.04 -4.15
C ASN A 100 1.13 -10.03 -4.50
N SER A 101 0.33 -9.33 -3.71
CA SER A 101 -1.11 -9.17 -3.97
C SER A 101 -1.38 -8.50 -5.32
N ARG A 102 -0.57 -7.52 -5.69
CA ARG A 102 -0.71 -6.82 -6.96
C ARG A 102 -0.25 -7.69 -8.13
N ILE A 103 0.87 -8.38 -8.00
CA ILE A 103 1.42 -9.27 -9.04
C ILE A 103 0.43 -10.39 -9.37
N VAL A 104 -0.10 -11.08 -8.36
CA VAL A 104 -1.08 -12.16 -8.56
C VAL A 104 -2.30 -11.68 -9.35
N LYS A 105 -2.79 -10.47 -9.08
CA LYS A 105 -3.89 -9.89 -9.85
C LYS A 105 -3.51 -9.59 -11.29
N LEU A 106 -2.27 -9.16 -11.53
CA LEU A 106 -1.80 -8.78 -12.87
C LEU A 106 -1.54 -10.00 -13.74
N ILE A 107 -0.90 -11.05 -13.21
CA ILE A 107 -0.60 -12.28 -13.97
C ILE A 107 -1.84 -13.07 -14.34
N ASN A 108 -2.94 -12.88 -13.61
CA ASN A 108 -4.23 -13.58 -13.85
C ASN A 108 -5.13 -12.91 -14.89
N LYS A 109 -4.62 -11.93 -15.62
CA LYS A 109 -5.39 -11.28 -16.69
C LYS A 109 -5.51 -12.20 -17.91
N LYS A 110 -6.60 -12.04 -18.65
CA LYS A 110 -6.79 -12.71 -19.94
C LYS A 110 -5.77 -12.23 -20.97
N LYS A 111 -5.40 -13.11 -21.90
CA LYS A 111 -4.45 -12.83 -22.99
C LYS A 111 -3.00 -12.54 -22.54
N GLN A 112 -2.63 -12.98 -21.36
CA GLN A 112 -1.26 -12.94 -20.86
C GLN A 112 -0.58 -14.31 -21.01
N LEU A 113 0.74 -14.34 -20.95
CA LEU A 113 1.51 -15.58 -20.94
C LEU A 113 1.23 -16.38 -19.65
N LYS A 114 1.33 -17.69 -19.74
CA LYS A 114 1.31 -18.54 -18.53
C LYS A 114 2.49 -18.19 -17.64
N SER A 115 2.24 -18.07 -16.34
CA SER A 115 3.24 -17.65 -15.37
C SER A 115 3.28 -18.60 -14.20
N CYS A 116 4.43 -18.70 -13.56
CA CYS A 116 4.64 -19.44 -12.33
C CYS A 116 5.08 -18.45 -11.25
N VAL A 117 4.52 -18.56 -10.06
CA VAL A 117 4.94 -17.83 -8.86
C VAL A 117 5.57 -18.84 -7.91
N ILE A 118 6.84 -18.64 -7.62
CA ILE A 118 7.60 -19.47 -6.68
C ILE A 118 7.80 -18.63 -5.43
N ILE A 119 7.33 -19.13 -4.30
CA ILE A 119 7.46 -18.44 -3.01
C ILE A 119 8.20 -19.39 -2.08
N ASP A 120 9.40 -18.99 -1.71
CA ASP A 120 10.17 -19.64 -0.67
C ASP A 120 9.78 -19.05 0.69
N GLU A 121 9.62 -19.91 1.70
CA GLU A 121 9.24 -19.53 3.06
C GLU A 121 7.94 -18.67 3.14
N LEU A 122 6.88 -19.12 2.49
CA LEU A 122 5.57 -18.44 2.50
C LEU A 122 5.09 -17.98 3.90
N PRO A 123 5.31 -18.72 5.00
CA PRO A 123 4.88 -18.29 6.33
C PRO A 123 5.51 -16.99 6.80
N THR A 124 6.63 -16.58 6.24
CA THR A 124 7.32 -15.34 6.60
C THR A 124 6.71 -14.10 5.94
N ILE A 125 5.84 -14.32 4.94
CA ILE A 125 5.20 -13.25 4.18
C ILE A 125 3.70 -13.26 4.50
N PHE A 126 3.17 -12.14 4.98
CA PHE A 126 1.73 -12.00 5.18
C PHE A 126 1.02 -11.95 3.83
N PHE A 127 0.44 -13.08 3.44
CA PHE A 127 -0.28 -13.22 2.18
C PHE A 127 -1.77 -13.44 2.44
N LYS A 128 -2.59 -12.44 2.17
CA LYS A 128 -4.04 -12.61 2.19
C LYS A 128 -4.47 -13.19 0.84
N VAL A 129 -4.60 -14.51 0.78
CA VAL A 129 -5.22 -15.17 -0.37
C VAL A 129 -6.69 -14.80 -0.36
N TRP A 130 -7.12 -14.03 -1.35
CA TRP A 130 -8.52 -13.85 -1.62
C TRP A 130 -9.00 -15.14 -2.28
N THR A 131 -9.79 -15.93 -1.56
CA THR A 131 -10.53 -17.03 -2.16
C THR A 131 -11.42 -16.44 -3.25
N ILE A 132 -11.23 -16.91 -4.48
CA ILE A 132 -12.03 -16.56 -5.66
C ILE A 132 -13.41 -17.17 -5.53
#